data_c5a25b13d1925dfa5c721851a1bb639a
#
_entry.id   c5a25b13d1925dfa5c721851a1bb639a
#
_cell.length_a   1.000
_cell.length_b   1.000
_cell.length_c   1.000
_cell.angle_alpha   90.00
_cell.angle_beta   90.00
_cell.angle_gamma   90.00
#
_symmetry.space_group_name_H-M   'P 1'
#
loop_
_entity.id
_entity.type
_entity.pdbx_description
1 polymer ?
#
loop_
_entity_poly.entity_id
_entity_poly.type
_entity_poly.pdbx_seq_one_letter_code
_entity_poly.pdbx_strand_id
1 'polypeptide(L)'
;LYTRDGAFSLDKDGFIVNSKGHQLMAFGSDSVGNINGALGPLQLSSAANPPKATTAVAFGANFDANATDPVTPTFDPLDSTSYNETTALNIFDSLGGSHLQQMYFVRDTGAATANTWQMYTYVDGNAVGGPDAIVFDNAGKLATPANGLITIPTFTAAAGTQPMNITTSVVGSTMFGADFGVAKLTQDGFTTGRLAGLDIDSEGVILARFTNGQSAVQGQVGMANFPNPQGLRAAGGNAWQESFAAGVVLEGKPGTANLGLIQGGALEDSNVDLSSELVALIIAQRNFQANTEVIKTADAVTQSVINIR
;
A
#
# COMPACT_ATOMS: atom_id res chain seq x y z
N LEU A 1 4.35 -27.39 -5.42
CA LEU A 1 5.30 -27.02 -6.46
C LEU A 1 6.02 -25.74 -6.06
N TYR A 2 7.30 -25.65 -6.36
CA TYR A 2 8.18 -24.52 -6.02
C TYR A 2 8.82 -23.98 -7.30
N THR A 3 9.02 -22.68 -7.37
CA THR A 3 9.64 -22.02 -8.53
C THR A 3 10.46 -20.82 -8.09
N ARG A 4 11.47 -20.46 -8.86
CA ARG A 4 12.18 -19.18 -8.77
C ARG A 4 11.68 -18.17 -9.81
N ASP A 5 10.80 -18.62 -10.72
CA ASP A 5 10.21 -17.76 -11.73
C ASP A 5 9.21 -16.82 -11.07
N GLY A 6 9.48 -15.52 -11.16
CA GLY A 6 8.65 -14.44 -10.62
C GLY A 6 7.63 -13.88 -11.62
N ALA A 7 7.46 -14.50 -12.79
CA ALA A 7 6.49 -14.06 -13.79
C ALA A 7 5.08 -14.52 -13.42
N PHE A 8 4.32 -13.64 -12.77
CA PHE A 8 2.94 -13.87 -12.36
C PHE A 8 1.99 -12.89 -13.05
N SER A 9 0.74 -13.34 -13.21
CA SER A 9 -0.38 -12.55 -13.73
C SER A 9 -1.63 -12.76 -12.87
N LEU A 10 -2.64 -11.91 -13.04
CA LEU A 10 -3.94 -12.07 -12.40
C LEU A 10 -4.83 -12.91 -13.32
N ASP A 11 -5.51 -13.92 -12.76
CA ASP A 11 -6.55 -14.64 -13.47
C ASP A 11 -7.92 -13.95 -13.37
N LYS A 12 -8.93 -14.47 -14.05
CA LYS A 12 -10.31 -13.93 -14.06
C LYS A 12 -10.99 -13.96 -12.68
N ASP A 13 -10.54 -14.84 -11.81
CA ASP A 13 -11.11 -15.04 -10.48
C ASP A 13 -10.32 -14.23 -9.40
N GLY A 14 -9.30 -13.47 -9.83
CA GLY A 14 -8.49 -12.61 -8.97
C GLY A 14 -7.34 -13.32 -8.27
N PHE A 15 -7.00 -14.56 -8.64
CA PHE A 15 -5.82 -15.23 -8.11
C PHE A 15 -4.55 -14.80 -8.86
N ILE A 16 -3.46 -14.70 -8.13
CA ILE A 16 -2.14 -14.50 -8.72
C ILE A 16 -1.64 -15.86 -9.21
N VAL A 17 -1.45 -16.00 -10.52
CA VAL A 17 -1.09 -17.27 -11.17
C VAL A 17 0.14 -17.12 -12.05
N ASN A 18 0.89 -18.20 -12.21
CA ASN A 18 1.96 -18.28 -13.20
C ASN A 18 1.39 -18.64 -14.60
N SER A 19 2.26 -18.70 -15.62
CA SER A 19 1.91 -19.03 -17.01
C SER A 19 1.24 -20.39 -17.19
N LYS A 20 1.31 -21.30 -16.20
CA LYS A 20 0.67 -22.62 -16.20
C LYS A 20 -0.61 -22.68 -15.37
N GLY A 21 -1.06 -21.56 -14.78
CA GLY A 21 -2.25 -21.48 -13.94
C GLY A 21 -2.06 -21.95 -12.50
N HIS A 22 -0.83 -22.17 -12.03
CA HIS A 22 -0.59 -22.46 -10.62
C HIS A 22 -0.68 -21.18 -9.81
N GLN A 23 -1.41 -21.24 -8.69
CA GLN A 23 -1.65 -20.11 -7.80
C GLN A 23 -0.45 -19.83 -6.91
N LEU A 24 -0.15 -18.54 -6.70
CA LEU A 24 0.86 -18.09 -5.76
C LEU A 24 0.39 -18.32 -4.32
N MET A 25 1.22 -18.99 -3.54
CA MET A 25 0.99 -19.17 -2.11
C MET A 25 1.52 -17.95 -1.35
N ALA A 26 0.69 -17.37 -0.51
CA ALA A 26 1.00 -16.19 0.26
C ALA A 26 0.33 -16.24 1.63
N PHE A 27 0.84 -15.47 2.58
CA PHE A 27 0.19 -15.21 3.86
C PHE A 27 -0.85 -14.10 3.66
N GLY A 28 -2.10 -14.35 4.04
CA GLY A 28 -3.17 -13.38 3.93
C GLY A 28 -3.03 -12.22 4.91
N SER A 29 -3.65 -11.08 4.60
CA SER A 29 -3.80 -9.95 5.51
C SER A 29 -5.22 -9.87 6.08
N ASP A 30 -5.36 -9.26 7.26
CA ASP A 30 -6.65 -8.86 7.80
C ASP A 30 -7.12 -7.51 7.19
N SER A 31 -8.32 -7.07 7.57
CA SER A 31 -8.91 -5.81 7.10
C SER A 31 -8.12 -4.54 7.51
N VAL A 32 -7.19 -4.66 8.44
CA VAL A 32 -6.32 -3.58 8.93
C VAL A 32 -4.95 -3.62 8.25
N GLY A 33 -4.66 -4.69 7.49
CA GLY A 33 -3.40 -4.86 6.76
C GLY A 33 -2.34 -5.63 7.55
N ASN A 34 -2.68 -6.26 8.70
CA ASN A 34 -1.73 -7.11 9.42
C ASN A 34 -1.65 -8.49 8.75
N ILE A 35 -0.43 -8.95 8.53
CA ILE A 35 -0.16 -10.25 7.91
C ILE A 35 -0.13 -11.32 8.99
N ASN A 36 -1.23 -12.04 9.15
CA ASN A 36 -1.44 -13.05 10.20
C ASN A 36 -2.07 -14.35 9.68
N GLY A 37 -2.38 -14.41 8.39
CA GLY A 37 -3.01 -15.57 7.75
C GLY A 37 -2.09 -16.79 7.68
N ALA A 38 -2.69 -17.97 7.51
CA ALA A 38 -1.98 -19.16 7.11
C ALA A 38 -1.52 -19.03 5.65
N LEU A 39 -0.50 -19.80 5.26
CA LEU A 39 -0.05 -19.89 3.88
C LEU A 39 -1.17 -20.51 3.02
N GLY A 40 -1.61 -19.79 2.01
CA GLY A 40 -2.69 -20.20 1.12
C GLY A 40 -2.65 -19.46 -0.21
N PRO A 41 -3.50 -19.84 -1.18
CA PRO A 41 -3.58 -19.13 -2.44
C PRO A 41 -4.10 -17.71 -2.21
N LEU A 42 -3.38 -16.71 -2.75
CA LEU A 42 -3.77 -15.32 -2.60
C LEU A 42 -4.76 -14.91 -3.68
N GLN A 43 -5.95 -14.53 -3.24
CA GLN A 43 -6.97 -13.93 -4.08
C GLN A 43 -7.04 -12.43 -3.82
N LEU A 44 -6.80 -11.65 -4.85
CA LEU A 44 -6.97 -10.21 -4.80
C LEU A 44 -8.42 -9.85 -5.06
N SER A 45 -8.99 -9.05 -4.20
CA SER A 45 -10.30 -8.48 -4.49
C SER A 45 -10.19 -7.51 -5.67
N SER A 46 -10.84 -7.84 -6.78
CA SER A 46 -11.01 -6.91 -7.91
C SER A 46 -12.09 -5.86 -7.61
N ALA A 47 -12.75 -5.98 -6.45
CA ALA A 47 -13.72 -4.99 -6.02
C ALA A 47 -13.05 -3.62 -5.84
N ALA A 48 -13.76 -2.59 -6.20
CA ALA A 48 -13.32 -1.23 -5.92
C ALA A 48 -13.08 -1.06 -4.42
N ASN A 49 -12.02 -0.34 -4.05
CA ASN A 49 -11.81 0.07 -2.67
C ASN A 49 -13.01 0.93 -2.24
N PRO A 50 -13.77 0.51 -1.22
CA PRO A 50 -14.94 1.28 -0.78
C PRO A 50 -14.50 2.66 -0.28
N PRO A 51 -15.36 3.67 -0.39
CA PRO A 51 -15.05 4.99 0.11
C PRO A 51 -14.97 4.97 1.64
N LYS A 52 -14.22 5.92 2.20
CA LYS A 52 -14.16 6.17 3.62
C LYS A 52 -14.60 7.59 3.90
N ALA A 53 -15.65 7.74 4.70
CA ALA A 53 -16.08 9.05 5.18
C ALA A 53 -14.97 9.69 6.02
N THR A 54 -14.83 11.01 5.89
CA THR A 54 -13.91 11.79 6.72
C THR A 54 -14.41 11.78 8.17
N THR A 55 -13.54 11.40 9.08
CA THR A 55 -13.80 11.39 10.53
C THR A 55 -12.83 12.29 11.29
N ALA A 56 -11.67 12.53 10.73
CA ALA A 56 -10.63 13.34 11.34
C ALA A 56 -10.04 14.34 10.34
N VAL A 57 -9.92 15.58 10.76
CA VAL A 57 -9.21 16.66 10.07
C VAL A 57 -8.04 17.09 10.96
N ALA A 58 -6.85 17.19 10.41
CA ALA A 58 -5.70 17.74 11.11
C ALA A 58 -5.34 19.09 10.47
N PHE A 59 -5.46 20.13 11.27
CA PHE A 59 -5.17 21.51 10.95
C PHE A 59 -4.09 22.05 11.89
N GLY A 60 -3.10 22.73 11.34
CA GLY A 60 -2.07 23.42 12.11
C GLY A 60 -1.67 24.69 11.38
N ALA A 61 -1.73 25.80 12.04
CA ALA A 61 -1.43 27.13 11.48
C ALA A 61 -0.75 28.04 12.48
N ASN A 62 -0.02 29.05 11.97
CA ASN A 62 0.32 30.20 12.77
C ASN A 62 -0.78 31.24 12.65
N PHE A 63 -1.29 31.74 13.76
CA PHE A 63 -2.22 32.87 13.85
C PHE A 63 -1.43 34.13 14.15
N ASP A 64 -1.76 35.23 13.45
CA ASP A 64 -1.06 36.51 13.71
C ASP A 64 -1.43 37.08 15.06
N ALA A 65 -0.43 37.24 15.94
CA ALA A 65 -0.60 37.83 17.26
C ALA A 65 -0.97 39.33 17.22
N ASN A 66 -0.67 40.02 16.11
CA ASN A 66 -0.98 41.43 15.89
C ASN A 66 -2.33 41.66 15.22
N ALA A 67 -3.07 40.59 14.86
CA ALA A 67 -4.37 40.68 14.23
C ALA A 67 -5.35 41.46 15.15
N THR A 68 -6.16 42.31 14.52
CA THR A 68 -7.23 43.06 15.18
C THR A 68 -8.58 42.39 14.93
N ASP A 69 -9.59 42.74 15.68
CA ASP A 69 -10.96 42.28 15.41
C ASP A 69 -11.41 42.71 14.02
N PRO A 70 -12.25 41.89 13.36
CA PRO A 70 -12.85 42.22 12.07
C PRO A 70 -13.64 43.53 12.10
N VAL A 71 -13.73 44.18 10.95
CA VAL A 71 -14.48 45.47 10.82
C VAL A 71 -15.96 45.24 11.10
N THR A 72 -16.53 44.15 10.59
CA THR A 72 -17.92 43.77 10.88
C THR A 72 -17.92 42.79 12.06
N PRO A 73 -18.54 43.18 13.21
CA PRO A 73 -18.48 42.39 14.44
C PRO A 73 -19.28 41.08 14.39
N THR A 74 -20.29 41.00 13.51
CA THR A 74 -21.09 39.79 13.37
C THR A 74 -20.55 38.97 12.24
N PHE A 75 -20.17 37.72 12.51
CA PHE A 75 -19.63 36.81 11.49
C PHE A 75 -20.67 36.47 10.44
N ASP A 76 -20.31 36.66 9.17
CA ASP A 76 -21.05 36.23 7.98
C ASP A 76 -20.04 35.66 6.95
N PRO A 77 -20.16 34.40 6.53
CA PRO A 77 -19.22 33.79 5.58
C PRO A 77 -19.21 34.47 4.20
N LEU A 78 -20.25 35.26 3.89
CA LEU A 78 -20.36 36.01 2.62
C LEU A 78 -19.76 37.42 2.71
N ASP A 79 -19.48 37.92 3.93
CA ASP A 79 -18.86 39.21 4.17
C ASP A 79 -17.39 39.02 4.59
N SER A 80 -16.46 39.26 3.66
CA SER A 80 -15.02 39.14 3.91
C SER A 80 -14.48 40.10 4.98
N THR A 81 -15.26 41.11 5.40
CA THR A 81 -14.87 42.03 6.49
C THR A 81 -15.28 41.52 7.86
N SER A 82 -15.98 40.37 7.94
CA SER A 82 -16.48 39.76 9.18
C SER A 82 -15.56 38.67 9.77
N TYR A 83 -14.48 38.31 9.07
CA TYR A 83 -13.47 37.35 9.55
C TYR A 83 -12.07 37.78 9.14
N ASN A 84 -11.06 37.26 9.83
CA ASN A 84 -9.67 37.58 9.53
C ASN A 84 -9.09 36.63 8.51
N GLU A 85 -9.30 35.32 8.70
CA GLU A 85 -8.64 34.29 7.93
C GLU A 85 -9.61 33.15 7.57
N THR A 86 -9.31 32.47 6.48
CA THR A 86 -10.08 31.30 6.06
C THR A 86 -9.20 30.26 5.42
N THR A 87 -9.60 28.99 5.55
CA THR A 87 -8.99 27.87 4.83
C THR A 87 -10.06 26.85 4.46
N ALA A 88 -9.78 26.05 3.44
CA ALA A 88 -10.73 25.07 2.94
C ALA A 88 -10.03 23.77 2.57
N LEU A 89 -10.74 22.63 2.72
CA LEU A 89 -10.31 21.32 2.28
C LEU A 89 -11.51 20.51 1.82
N ASN A 90 -11.25 19.52 0.97
CA ASN A 90 -12.25 18.55 0.59
C ASN A 90 -12.35 17.44 1.63
N ILE A 91 -13.58 17.16 2.07
CA ILE A 91 -13.94 16.02 2.91
C ILE A 91 -14.82 15.07 2.10
N PHE A 92 -14.95 13.82 2.55
CA PHE A 92 -15.71 12.81 1.83
C PHE A 92 -16.80 12.22 2.71
N ASP A 93 -17.98 12.00 2.13
CA ASP A 93 -19.09 11.33 2.79
C ASP A 93 -18.99 9.80 2.74
N SER A 94 -19.98 9.10 3.30
CA SER A 94 -20.01 7.63 3.35
C SER A 94 -20.17 6.94 1.98
N LEU A 95 -20.60 7.67 0.95
CA LEU A 95 -20.74 7.19 -0.41
C LEU A 95 -19.59 7.63 -1.32
N GLY A 96 -18.63 8.41 -0.77
CA GLY A 96 -17.45 8.92 -1.47
C GLY A 96 -17.69 10.22 -2.22
N GLY A 97 -18.81 10.88 -1.96
CA GLY A 97 -19.07 12.24 -2.43
C GLY A 97 -18.10 13.23 -1.79
N SER A 98 -17.59 14.17 -2.59
CA SER A 98 -16.67 15.21 -2.12
C SER A 98 -17.46 16.45 -1.74
N HIS A 99 -17.19 16.98 -0.56
CA HIS A 99 -17.79 18.18 0.02
C HIS A 99 -16.71 19.17 0.40
N LEU A 100 -16.95 20.47 0.24
CA LEU A 100 -16.00 21.51 0.60
C LEU A 100 -16.23 21.94 2.05
N GLN A 101 -15.30 21.57 2.94
CA GLN A 101 -15.27 22.13 4.30
C GLN A 101 -14.47 23.42 4.29
N GLN A 102 -15.07 24.49 4.80
CA GLN A 102 -14.45 25.80 4.99
C GLN A 102 -14.38 26.11 6.48
N MET A 103 -13.24 26.58 6.92
CA MET A 103 -13.00 27.03 8.27
C MET A 103 -12.68 28.52 8.24
N TYR A 104 -13.42 29.31 9.00
CA TYR A 104 -13.24 30.74 9.13
C TYR A 104 -12.74 31.06 10.53
N PHE A 105 -11.79 31.96 10.63
CA PHE A 105 -11.15 32.33 11.88
C PHE A 105 -11.37 33.83 12.13
N VAL A 106 -11.93 34.11 13.28
CA VAL A 106 -12.28 35.49 13.74
C VAL A 106 -11.47 35.78 14.97
N ARG A 107 -10.71 36.85 14.95
CA ARG A 107 -10.01 37.35 16.13
C ARG A 107 -11.06 37.93 17.10
N ASP A 108 -10.94 37.64 18.40
CA ASP A 108 -11.84 38.12 19.44
C ASP A 108 -11.01 38.72 20.57
N THR A 109 -10.73 40.04 20.47
CA THR A 109 -9.96 40.77 21.50
C THR A 109 -10.83 41.13 22.69
N GLY A 110 -12.17 41.09 22.54
CA GLY A 110 -13.14 41.32 23.60
C GLY A 110 -13.47 40.10 24.44
N ALA A 111 -12.94 38.93 24.11
CA ALA A 111 -13.16 37.69 24.84
C ALA A 111 -12.64 37.80 26.29
N ALA A 112 -13.30 37.09 27.20
CA ALA A 112 -12.88 37.01 28.61
C ALA A 112 -11.45 36.48 28.80
N THR A 113 -10.96 35.71 27.86
CA THR A 113 -9.59 35.19 27.82
C THR A 113 -8.82 35.89 26.71
N ALA A 114 -7.65 36.44 27.03
CA ALA A 114 -6.77 37.03 26.02
C ALA A 114 -6.32 35.99 24.98
N ASN A 115 -5.92 36.46 23.81
CA ASN A 115 -5.40 35.61 22.72
C ASN A 115 -6.40 34.57 22.20
N THR A 116 -7.69 34.97 22.13
CA THR A 116 -8.79 34.11 21.65
C THR A 116 -9.07 34.34 20.17
N TRP A 117 -9.26 33.25 19.49
CA TRP A 117 -9.80 33.15 18.14
C TRP A 117 -11.06 32.31 18.16
N GLN A 118 -12.05 32.66 17.33
CA GLN A 118 -13.27 31.88 17.12
C GLN A 118 -13.19 31.18 15.77
N MET A 119 -13.40 29.87 15.75
CA MET A 119 -13.45 29.06 14.53
C MET A 119 -14.91 28.75 14.18
N TYR A 120 -15.29 29.04 12.96
CA TYR A 120 -16.58 28.65 12.37
C TYR A 120 -16.34 27.65 11.27
N THR A 121 -17.13 26.58 11.25
CA THR A 121 -17.00 25.51 10.26
C THR A 121 -18.24 25.43 9.40
N TYR A 122 -18.04 25.46 8.08
CA TYR A 122 -19.07 25.36 7.07
C TYR A 122 -18.77 24.18 6.13
N VAL A 123 -19.82 23.51 5.65
CA VAL A 123 -19.70 22.48 4.62
C VAL A 123 -20.70 22.81 3.53
N ASP A 124 -20.20 22.96 2.29
CA ASP A 124 -20.97 23.37 1.11
C ASP A 124 -21.83 24.63 1.38
N GLY A 125 -21.26 25.59 2.11
CA GLY A 125 -21.92 26.85 2.45
C GLY A 125 -22.92 26.77 3.62
N ASN A 126 -23.12 25.59 4.22
CA ASN A 126 -24.00 25.42 5.38
C ASN A 126 -23.19 25.39 6.67
N ALA A 127 -23.63 26.10 7.69
CA ALA A 127 -23.00 26.08 9.00
C ALA A 127 -23.17 24.71 9.65
N VAL A 128 -22.05 24.08 10.03
CA VAL A 128 -22.03 22.76 10.70
C VAL A 128 -21.38 22.82 12.09
N GLY A 129 -20.61 23.88 12.41
CA GLY A 129 -19.97 24.05 13.70
C GLY A 129 -19.51 25.47 13.96
N GLY A 130 -19.29 25.78 15.23
CA GLY A 130 -18.81 27.05 15.72
C GLY A 130 -19.89 27.98 16.32
N PRO A 131 -19.48 29.06 17.01
CA PRO A 131 -18.08 29.43 17.24
C PRO A 131 -17.36 28.48 18.23
N ASP A 132 -16.22 27.99 17.84
CA ASP A 132 -15.35 27.15 18.68
C ASP A 132 -14.12 27.97 19.07
N ALA A 133 -13.87 28.12 20.37
CA ALA A 133 -12.78 28.96 20.86
C ALA A 133 -11.42 28.25 20.74
N ILE A 134 -10.46 28.91 20.07
CA ILE A 134 -9.05 28.56 20.04
C ILE A 134 -8.29 29.63 20.84
N VAL A 135 -7.70 29.25 21.99
CA VAL A 135 -7.01 30.18 22.87
C VAL A 135 -5.54 29.82 22.95
N PHE A 136 -4.69 30.83 22.84
CA PHE A 136 -3.25 30.69 23.00
C PHE A 136 -2.76 31.30 24.32
N ASP A 137 -1.72 30.69 24.87
CA ASP A 137 -1.04 31.24 26.06
C ASP A 137 -0.14 32.43 25.68
N ASN A 138 0.47 33.05 26.71
CA ASN A 138 1.38 34.19 26.50
C ASN A 138 2.71 33.80 25.81
N ALA A 139 2.97 32.52 25.63
CA ALA A 139 4.10 31.99 24.87
C ALA A 139 3.71 31.63 23.41
N GLY A 140 2.47 31.93 23.01
CA GLY A 140 1.93 31.65 21.67
C GLY A 140 1.62 30.16 21.41
N LYS A 141 1.51 29.35 22.45
CA LYS A 141 1.14 27.94 22.35
C LYS A 141 -0.35 27.75 22.59
N LEU A 142 -0.93 26.74 21.93
CA LEU A 142 -2.33 26.37 22.12
C LEU A 142 -2.62 25.99 23.56
N ALA A 143 -3.61 26.67 24.18
CA ALA A 143 -4.11 26.41 25.51
C ALA A 143 -5.52 25.82 25.53
N THR A 144 -6.40 26.26 24.61
CA THR A 144 -7.76 25.75 24.47
C THR A 144 -8.03 25.44 22.97
N PRO A 145 -8.63 24.31 22.67
CA PRO A 145 -8.98 23.20 23.57
C PRO A 145 -7.72 22.49 24.12
N ALA A 146 -7.73 22.11 25.41
CA ALA A 146 -6.56 21.52 26.08
C ALA A 146 -6.05 20.20 25.43
N ASN A 147 -6.94 19.44 24.82
CA ASN A 147 -6.61 18.23 24.05
C ASN A 147 -6.29 18.54 22.58
N GLY A 148 -6.42 19.79 22.13
CA GLY A 148 -6.25 20.21 20.76
C GLY A 148 -7.31 19.70 19.80
N LEU A 149 -8.47 19.23 20.28
CA LEU A 149 -9.52 18.61 19.47
C LEU A 149 -10.83 19.43 19.56
N ILE A 150 -11.38 19.75 18.40
CA ILE A 150 -12.69 20.39 18.24
C ILE A 150 -13.60 19.38 17.55
N THR A 151 -14.70 19.00 18.20
CA THR A 151 -15.67 18.07 17.64
C THR A 151 -16.80 18.85 16.99
N ILE A 152 -16.96 18.71 15.69
CA ILE A 152 -18.05 19.33 14.93
C ILE A 152 -19.35 18.57 15.23
N PRO A 153 -20.48 19.26 15.50
CA PRO A 153 -21.77 18.61 15.65
C PRO A 153 -22.10 17.71 14.47
N THR A 154 -22.73 16.59 14.74
CA THR A 154 -23.11 15.62 13.69
C THR A 154 -24.01 16.27 12.66
N PHE A 155 -23.67 16.15 11.39
CA PHE A 155 -24.42 16.68 10.25
C PHE A 155 -24.49 15.67 9.12
N THR A 156 -25.40 15.88 8.18
CA THR A 156 -25.53 15.06 6.96
C THR A 156 -25.16 15.92 5.76
N ALA A 157 -24.09 15.54 5.06
CA ALA A 157 -23.56 16.34 3.95
C ALA A 157 -24.44 16.28 2.70
N ALA A 158 -25.04 15.10 2.41
CA ALA A 158 -25.95 14.93 1.28
C ALA A 158 -27.10 13.97 1.64
N ALA A 159 -28.21 14.09 0.94
CA ALA A 159 -29.35 13.19 1.11
C ALA A 159 -28.95 11.74 0.80
N GLY A 160 -29.27 10.82 1.71
CA GLY A 160 -28.96 9.39 1.57
C GLY A 160 -27.59 8.96 2.06
N THR A 161 -26.74 9.89 2.53
CA THR A 161 -25.47 9.57 3.17
C THR A 161 -25.63 9.33 4.68
N GLN A 162 -24.67 8.62 5.29
CA GLN A 162 -24.63 8.50 6.72
C GLN A 162 -24.28 9.85 7.36
N PRO A 163 -24.78 10.15 8.57
CA PRO A 163 -24.36 11.33 9.31
C PRO A 163 -22.85 11.32 9.57
N MET A 164 -22.22 12.47 9.36
CA MET A 164 -20.78 12.66 9.58
C MET A 164 -20.52 13.22 10.98
N ASN A 165 -19.50 12.71 11.63
CA ASN A 165 -18.99 13.20 12.89
C ASN A 165 -17.49 13.45 12.72
N ILE A 166 -17.10 14.70 12.55
CA ILE A 166 -15.72 15.10 12.25
C ILE A 166 -15.09 15.71 13.49
N THR A 167 -13.90 15.23 13.82
CA THR A 167 -13.05 15.84 14.85
C THR A 167 -11.90 16.56 14.16
N THR A 168 -11.84 17.88 14.37
CA THR A 168 -10.74 18.72 13.87
C THR A 168 -9.66 18.84 14.95
N SER A 169 -8.48 18.33 14.67
CA SER A 169 -7.29 18.52 15.51
C SER A 169 -6.62 19.84 15.13
N VAL A 170 -6.48 20.75 16.10
CA VAL A 170 -5.75 22.01 15.96
C VAL A 170 -4.37 21.95 16.65
N VAL A 171 -3.92 20.75 16.97
CA VAL A 171 -2.61 20.49 17.60
C VAL A 171 -1.48 20.99 16.71
N GLY A 172 -0.53 21.72 17.31
CA GLY A 172 0.60 22.32 16.59
C GLY A 172 0.30 23.70 16.01
N SER A 173 -0.89 24.24 16.23
CA SER A 173 -1.16 25.65 15.95
C SER A 173 -0.45 26.55 16.95
N THR A 174 -0.02 27.71 16.48
CA THR A 174 0.73 28.71 17.23
C THR A 174 0.16 30.09 16.98
N MET A 175 0.49 31.07 17.84
CA MET A 175 0.15 32.48 17.67
C MET A 175 1.39 33.34 17.89
N PHE A 176 2.05 33.66 16.77
CA PHE A 176 3.24 34.52 16.79
C PHE A 176 3.02 35.76 15.93
N GLY A 177 3.90 36.77 16.04
CA GLY A 177 3.85 38.01 15.28
C GLY A 177 4.26 37.87 13.79
N ALA A 178 3.89 36.79 13.18
CA ALA A 178 4.02 36.53 11.74
C ALA A 178 2.63 36.32 11.12
N ASP A 179 2.50 36.62 9.83
CA ASP A 179 1.24 36.47 9.10
C ASP A 179 0.64 35.06 9.26
N PHE A 180 -0.68 34.97 9.08
CA PHE A 180 -1.38 33.71 9.09
C PHE A 180 -0.80 32.76 8.03
N GLY A 181 -0.50 31.55 8.45
CA GLY A 181 0.06 30.55 7.55
C GLY A 181 -0.32 29.13 7.96
N VAL A 182 -0.94 28.39 7.06
CA VAL A 182 -1.32 26.98 7.27
C VAL A 182 -0.12 26.08 7.03
N ALA A 183 0.37 25.44 8.09
CA ALA A 183 1.49 24.50 8.05
C ALA A 183 1.04 23.05 7.81
N LYS A 184 -0.17 22.71 8.25
CA LYS A 184 -0.74 21.36 8.11
C LYS A 184 -2.24 21.44 7.83
N LEU A 185 -2.68 20.75 6.79
CA LEU A 185 -4.11 20.58 6.50
C LEU A 185 -4.30 19.23 5.81
N THR A 186 -4.79 18.25 6.55
CA THR A 186 -5.00 16.88 6.07
C THR A 186 -6.28 16.30 6.62
N GLN A 187 -6.83 15.30 5.96
CA GLN A 187 -8.01 14.56 6.41
C GLN A 187 -7.85 13.07 6.07
N ASP A 188 -8.69 12.20 6.64
CA ASP A 188 -8.56 10.73 6.62
C ASP A 188 -9.56 10.01 5.70
N GLY A 189 -10.45 10.75 5.04
CA GLY A 189 -11.45 10.20 4.11
C GLY A 189 -10.92 10.07 2.68
N PHE A 190 -11.60 9.29 1.88
CA PHE A 190 -11.31 9.15 0.44
C PHE A 190 -12.52 8.63 -0.33
N THR A 191 -12.55 8.92 -1.62
CA THR A 191 -13.54 8.39 -2.55
C THR A 191 -13.24 6.94 -2.95
N THR A 192 -14.17 6.30 -3.63
CA THR A 192 -13.99 4.96 -4.22
C THR A 192 -12.77 4.90 -5.13
N GLY A 193 -11.94 3.88 -4.97
CA GLY A 193 -10.77 3.63 -5.82
C GLY A 193 -10.90 2.33 -6.60
N ARG A 194 -10.44 2.31 -7.86
CA ARG A 194 -10.25 1.09 -8.63
C ARG A 194 -8.80 0.63 -8.50
N LEU A 195 -8.56 -0.68 -8.56
CA LEU A 195 -7.21 -1.22 -8.59
C LEU A 195 -6.44 -0.64 -9.80
N ALA A 196 -5.36 0.08 -9.53
CA ALA A 196 -4.49 0.68 -10.53
C ALA A 196 -3.24 -0.18 -10.81
N GLY A 197 -2.76 -0.92 -9.81
CA GLY A 197 -1.60 -1.78 -9.94
C GLY A 197 -1.25 -2.47 -8.63
N LEU A 198 -0.25 -3.35 -8.71
CA LEU A 198 0.30 -4.07 -7.58
C LEU A 198 1.77 -3.72 -7.44
N ASP A 199 2.22 -3.53 -6.22
CA ASP A 199 3.62 -3.42 -5.86
C ASP A 199 3.99 -4.53 -4.88
N ILE A 200 5.23 -5.00 -4.97
CA ILE A 200 5.78 -5.98 -4.04
C ILE A 200 7.04 -5.36 -3.45
N ASP A 201 7.10 -5.23 -2.15
CA ASP A 201 8.28 -4.71 -1.46
C ASP A 201 9.36 -5.79 -1.23
N SER A 202 10.48 -5.40 -0.64
CA SER A 202 11.60 -6.31 -0.39
C SER A 202 11.30 -7.41 0.65
N GLU A 203 10.31 -7.21 1.50
CA GLU A 203 9.81 -8.19 2.44
C GLU A 203 8.72 -9.09 1.84
N GLY A 204 8.41 -8.90 0.54
CA GLY A 204 7.40 -9.65 -0.18
C GLY A 204 5.97 -9.25 0.15
N VAL A 205 5.75 -8.10 0.79
CA VAL A 205 4.41 -7.58 1.04
C VAL A 205 3.80 -7.09 -0.26
N ILE A 206 2.62 -7.58 -0.57
CA ILE A 206 1.87 -7.25 -1.77
C ILE A 206 0.94 -6.08 -1.45
N LEU A 207 1.20 -4.94 -2.08
CA LEU A 207 0.45 -3.70 -1.94
C LEU A 207 -0.42 -3.48 -3.18
N ALA A 208 -1.73 -3.42 -3.00
CA ALA A 208 -2.64 -2.96 -4.04
C ALA A 208 -2.70 -1.43 -4.03
N ARG A 209 -2.37 -0.80 -5.16
CA ARG A 209 -2.53 0.65 -5.36
C ARG A 209 -3.83 0.94 -6.06
N PHE A 210 -4.55 1.94 -5.57
CA PHE A 210 -5.85 2.35 -6.08
C PHE A 210 -5.79 3.72 -6.76
N THR A 211 -6.73 3.98 -7.67
CA THR A 211 -6.82 5.26 -8.41
C THR A 211 -7.13 6.46 -7.52
N ASN A 212 -7.60 6.24 -6.29
CA ASN A 212 -7.83 7.28 -5.28
C ASN A 212 -6.57 7.63 -4.46
N GLY A 213 -5.39 7.10 -4.85
CA GLY A 213 -4.12 7.32 -4.17
C GLY A 213 -3.91 6.48 -2.91
N GLN A 214 -4.87 5.64 -2.54
CA GLN A 214 -4.74 4.73 -1.39
C GLN A 214 -3.99 3.46 -1.78
N SER A 215 -3.31 2.87 -0.80
CA SER A 215 -2.68 1.56 -0.92
C SER A 215 -3.17 0.65 0.20
N ALA A 216 -3.43 -0.61 -0.12
CA ALA A 216 -3.84 -1.61 0.87
C ALA A 216 -2.96 -2.84 0.78
N VAL A 217 -2.55 -3.36 1.93
CA VAL A 217 -1.84 -4.63 2.05
C VAL A 217 -2.80 -5.77 1.73
N GLN A 218 -2.45 -6.59 0.75
CA GLN A 218 -3.25 -7.75 0.35
C GLN A 218 -2.74 -9.05 0.97
N GLY A 219 -1.45 -9.11 1.25
CA GLY A 219 -0.79 -10.29 1.81
C GLY A 219 0.73 -10.20 1.67
N GLN A 220 1.42 -11.29 1.97
CA GLN A 220 2.87 -11.41 1.86
C GLN A 220 3.23 -12.72 1.18
N VAL A 221 4.09 -12.67 0.18
CA VAL A 221 4.56 -13.85 -0.57
C VAL A 221 5.15 -14.88 0.39
N GLY A 222 4.73 -16.14 0.23
CA GLY A 222 5.34 -17.27 0.93
C GLY A 222 6.61 -17.72 0.22
N MET A 223 7.68 -17.90 0.97
CA MET A 223 8.94 -18.48 0.48
C MET A 223 9.19 -19.85 1.10
N ALA A 224 9.94 -20.68 0.36
CA ALA A 224 10.35 -21.99 0.83
C ALA A 224 11.86 -22.18 0.61
N ASN A 225 12.53 -22.79 1.59
CA ASN A 225 13.92 -23.21 1.49
C ASN A 225 14.05 -24.70 1.78
N PHE A 226 15.03 -25.34 1.14
CA PHE A 226 15.31 -26.77 1.28
C PHE A 226 16.75 -26.96 1.76
N PRO A 227 16.98 -27.89 2.71
CA PRO A 227 18.33 -28.24 3.14
C PRO A 227 19.23 -28.73 1.98
N ASN A 228 18.66 -29.44 1.02
CA ASN A 228 19.33 -29.90 -0.18
C ASN A 228 18.56 -29.54 -1.45
N PRO A 229 18.78 -28.35 -2.04
CA PRO A 229 18.10 -27.92 -3.27
C PRO A 229 18.38 -28.85 -4.47
N GLN A 230 19.51 -29.53 -4.50
CA GLN A 230 19.89 -30.49 -5.55
C GLN A 230 19.01 -31.75 -5.54
N GLY A 231 18.42 -32.07 -4.41
CA GLY A 231 17.48 -33.16 -4.26
C GLY A 231 16.08 -32.89 -4.81
N LEU A 232 15.77 -31.67 -5.22
CA LEU A 232 14.48 -31.33 -5.80
C LEU A 232 14.29 -32.00 -7.17
N ARG A 233 13.08 -32.45 -7.44
CA ARG A 233 12.71 -33.09 -8.71
C ARG A 233 12.14 -32.04 -9.66
N ALA A 234 12.70 -31.95 -10.88
CA ALA A 234 12.20 -31.05 -11.90
C ALA A 234 10.80 -31.51 -12.38
N ALA A 235 9.83 -30.61 -12.30
CA ALA A 235 8.45 -30.81 -12.78
C ALA A 235 8.20 -30.15 -14.15
N GLY A 236 9.24 -29.55 -14.74
CA GLY A 236 9.19 -28.83 -16.01
C GLY A 236 8.64 -27.40 -15.88
N GLY A 237 9.05 -26.51 -16.82
CA GLY A 237 8.64 -25.10 -16.84
C GLY A 237 9.05 -24.33 -15.60
N ASN A 238 10.31 -24.45 -15.21
CA ASN A 238 10.92 -23.81 -14.04
C ASN A 238 10.27 -24.17 -12.69
N ALA A 239 9.46 -25.25 -12.65
CA ALA A 239 8.83 -25.72 -11.43
C ALA A 239 9.57 -26.95 -10.88
N TRP A 240 9.62 -27.04 -9.58
CA TRP A 240 10.29 -28.09 -8.80
C TRP A 240 9.32 -28.74 -7.82
N GLN A 241 9.51 -30.00 -7.57
CA GLN A 241 8.74 -30.77 -6.61
C GLN A 241 9.68 -31.29 -5.52
N GLU A 242 9.18 -31.30 -4.31
CA GLU A 242 9.92 -31.88 -3.18
C GLU A 242 10.14 -33.39 -3.40
N SER A 243 11.25 -33.87 -2.87
CA SER A 243 11.57 -35.28 -2.81
C SER A 243 12.16 -35.60 -1.44
N PHE A 244 12.24 -36.88 -1.10
CA PHE A 244 12.88 -37.32 0.13
C PHE A 244 14.35 -36.85 0.23
N ALA A 245 15.06 -36.76 -0.89
CA ALA A 245 16.45 -36.32 -0.94
C ALA A 245 16.61 -34.79 -0.73
N ALA A 246 15.56 -33.99 -0.91
CA ALA A 246 15.58 -32.54 -0.69
C ALA A 246 15.51 -32.17 0.80
N GLY A 247 15.05 -33.10 1.64
CA GLY A 247 14.79 -32.85 3.06
C GLY A 247 13.45 -32.17 3.32
N VAL A 248 13.20 -31.80 4.56
CA VAL A 248 11.97 -31.14 4.98
C VAL A 248 11.99 -29.68 4.54
N VAL A 249 10.92 -29.24 3.88
CA VAL A 249 10.77 -27.85 3.45
C VAL A 249 10.66 -26.91 4.65
N LEU A 250 11.35 -25.78 4.58
CA LEU A 250 11.22 -24.67 5.51
C LEU A 250 10.44 -23.56 4.80
N GLU A 251 9.17 -23.42 5.14
CA GLU A 251 8.31 -22.36 4.62
C GLU A 251 8.26 -21.18 5.58
N GLY A 252 8.21 -19.95 5.04
CA GLY A 252 8.19 -18.75 5.86
C GLY A 252 8.04 -17.47 5.06
N LYS A 253 8.11 -16.35 5.76
CA LYS A 253 8.07 -15.01 5.19
C LYS A 253 9.47 -14.62 4.70
N PRO A 254 9.58 -13.84 3.61
CA PRO A 254 10.86 -13.26 3.19
C PRO A 254 11.55 -12.50 4.32
N GLY A 255 12.88 -12.56 4.36
CA GLY A 255 13.67 -11.90 5.41
C GLY A 255 13.65 -12.56 6.78
N THR A 256 12.94 -13.68 6.97
CA THR A 256 12.91 -14.43 8.24
C THR A 256 13.81 -15.65 8.17
N ALA A 257 14.43 -16.00 9.28
CA ALA A 257 15.38 -17.14 9.41
C ALA A 257 16.43 -17.13 8.28
N ASN A 258 16.50 -18.19 7.48
CA ASN A 258 17.43 -18.35 6.35
C ASN A 258 16.77 -18.01 4.99
N LEU A 259 15.62 -17.35 4.97
CA LEU A 259 14.94 -16.92 3.77
C LEU A 259 15.45 -15.53 3.35
N GLY A 260 15.76 -15.37 2.06
CA GLY A 260 16.23 -14.11 1.51
C GLY A 260 15.12 -13.06 1.36
N LEU A 261 15.48 -11.92 0.80
CA LEU A 261 14.56 -10.86 0.43
C LEU A 261 14.08 -11.06 -1.01
N ILE A 262 12.94 -10.45 -1.35
CA ILE A 262 12.39 -10.41 -2.69
C ILE A 262 12.75 -9.07 -3.33
N GLN A 263 13.06 -9.09 -4.62
CA GLN A 263 13.17 -7.88 -5.42
C GLN A 263 11.95 -7.78 -6.33
N GLY A 264 11.02 -6.89 -6.00
CA GLY A 264 9.86 -6.60 -6.83
C GLY A 264 10.25 -5.90 -8.13
N GLY A 265 9.45 -6.09 -9.19
CA GLY A 265 9.65 -5.42 -10.48
C GLY A 265 10.87 -5.91 -11.28
N ALA A 266 11.51 -7.02 -10.89
CA ALA A 266 12.63 -7.62 -11.58
C ALA A 266 12.39 -9.11 -11.83
N LEU A 267 12.91 -9.63 -12.92
CA LEU A 267 12.94 -11.06 -13.23
C LEU A 267 14.41 -11.50 -13.28
N GLU A 268 14.68 -12.71 -12.79
CA GLU A 268 16.01 -13.32 -12.88
C GLU A 268 16.28 -13.80 -14.30
N ASP A 269 17.41 -13.40 -14.87
CA ASP A 269 17.83 -13.90 -16.19
C ASP A 269 18.25 -15.36 -16.13
N SER A 270 18.10 -16.07 -17.27
CA SER A 270 18.57 -17.46 -17.40
C SER A 270 20.10 -17.53 -17.29
N ASN A 271 20.60 -18.41 -16.47
CA ASN A 271 22.04 -18.74 -16.40
C ASN A 271 22.44 -19.85 -17.39
N VAL A 272 21.55 -20.29 -18.27
CA VAL A 272 21.81 -21.30 -19.28
C VAL A 272 22.22 -20.64 -20.59
N ASP A 273 23.45 -20.92 -21.07
CA ASP A 273 23.93 -20.53 -22.39
C ASP A 273 23.58 -21.64 -23.39
N LEU A 274 22.61 -21.32 -24.26
CA LEU A 274 22.16 -22.25 -25.32
C LEU A 274 23.29 -22.69 -26.25
N SER A 275 24.27 -21.80 -26.53
CA SER A 275 25.40 -22.16 -27.41
C SER A 275 26.29 -23.21 -26.78
N SER A 276 26.57 -23.04 -25.50
CA SER A 276 27.36 -23.99 -24.70
C SER A 276 26.66 -25.35 -24.59
N GLU A 277 25.35 -25.35 -24.32
CA GLU A 277 24.57 -26.58 -24.20
C GLU A 277 24.44 -27.32 -25.54
N LEU A 278 24.32 -26.61 -26.68
CA LEU A 278 24.33 -27.20 -28.01
C LEU A 278 25.66 -27.84 -28.34
N VAL A 279 26.78 -27.19 -27.98
CA VAL A 279 28.12 -27.78 -28.16
C VAL A 279 28.27 -29.05 -27.31
N ALA A 280 27.83 -29.03 -26.06
CA ALA A 280 27.83 -30.19 -25.17
C ALA A 280 27.00 -31.36 -25.75
N LEU A 281 25.83 -31.04 -26.31
CA LEU A 281 24.96 -32.03 -26.96
C LEU A 281 25.64 -32.63 -28.18
N ILE A 282 26.30 -31.83 -29.05
CA ILE A 282 27.04 -32.33 -30.23
C ILE A 282 28.18 -33.24 -29.79
N ILE A 283 28.91 -32.88 -28.73
CA ILE A 283 30.00 -33.69 -28.16
C ILE A 283 29.44 -35.03 -27.67
N ALA A 284 28.33 -35.00 -26.92
CA ALA A 284 27.67 -36.20 -26.41
C ALA A 284 27.21 -37.12 -27.54
N GLN A 285 26.62 -36.56 -28.63
CA GLN A 285 26.22 -37.30 -29.82
C GLN A 285 27.41 -37.94 -30.53
N ARG A 286 28.53 -37.22 -30.68
CA ARG A 286 29.76 -37.77 -31.28
C ARG A 286 30.33 -38.89 -30.41
N ASN A 287 30.36 -38.73 -29.09
CA ASN A 287 30.82 -39.79 -28.18
C ASN A 287 29.94 -41.04 -28.25
N PHE A 288 28.60 -40.86 -28.37
CA PHE A 288 27.67 -41.97 -28.56
C PHE A 288 27.92 -42.70 -29.89
N GLN A 289 28.11 -41.93 -30.99
CA GLN A 289 28.40 -42.49 -32.29
C GLN A 289 29.75 -43.25 -32.29
N ALA A 290 30.78 -42.68 -31.70
CA ALA A 290 32.10 -43.34 -31.56
C ALA A 290 32.00 -44.65 -30.78
N ASN A 291 31.30 -44.66 -29.64
CA ASN A 291 31.10 -45.88 -28.85
C ASN A 291 30.30 -46.94 -29.64
N THR A 292 29.30 -46.52 -30.40
CA THR A 292 28.52 -47.44 -31.29
C THR A 292 29.43 -48.07 -32.37
N GLU A 293 30.34 -47.28 -32.96
CA GLU A 293 31.27 -47.78 -33.94
C GLU A 293 32.31 -48.77 -33.34
N VAL A 294 32.77 -48.48 -32.12
CA VAL A 294 33.65 -49.41 -31.36
C VAL A 294 32.96 -50.77 -31.13
N ILE A 295 31.67 -50.72 -30.76
CA ILE A 295 30.87 -51.97 -30.59
C ILE A 295 30.75 -52.75 -31.89
N LYS A 296 30.43 -52.05 -33.01
CA LYS A 296 30.33 -52.67 -34.34
C LYS A 296 31.65 -53.30 -34.79
N THR A 297 32.77 -52.60 -34.54
CA THR A 297 34.08 -53.14 -34.88
C THR A 297 34.45 -54.35 -34.02
N ALA A 298 34.09 -54.34 -32.72
CA ALA A 298 34.25 -55.49 -31.84
C ALA A 298 33.42 -56.71 -32.31
N ASP A 299 32.17 -56.46 -32.71
CA ASP A 299 31.32 -57.51 -33.28
C ASP A 299 31.91 -58.10 -34.58
N ALA A 300 32.40 -57.21 -35.47
CA ALA A 300 33.03 -57.66 -36.74
C ALA A 300 34.29 -58.47 -36.51
N VAL A 301 35.14 -58.07 -35.54
CA VAL A 301 36.33 -58.85 -35.14
C VAL A 301 35.92 -60.16 -34.53
N THR A 302 34.89 -60.24 -33.70
CA THR A 302 34.40 -61.50 -33.12
C THR A 302 33.85 -62.44 -34.17
N GLN A 303 33.09 -61.90 -35.10
CA GLN A 303 32.62 -62.73 -36.26
C GLN A 303 33.76 -63.22 -37.15
N SER A 304 34.78 -62.37 -37.37
CA SER A 304 35.94 -62.79 -38.14
C SER A 304 36.71 -63.97 -37.48
N VAL A 305 36.82 -63.88 -36.16
CA VAL A 305 37.46 -64.95 -35.34
C VAL A 305 36.65 -66.26 -35.39
N ILE A 306 35.30 -66.17 -35.39
CA ILE A 306 34.40 -67.34 -35.48
C ILE A 306 34.52 -67.98 -36.84
N ASN A 307 34.69 -67.16 -37.90
CA ASN A 307 34.76 -67.68 -39.28
C ASN A 307 36.13 -68.25 -39.69
N ILE A 308 37.14 -68.15 -38.84
CA ILE A 308 38.49 -68.74 -39.06
C ILE A 308 38.55 -70.23 -38.60
N ARG A 309 37.47 -70.75 -38.08
CA ARG A 309 37.41 -72.10 -37.56
C ARG A 309 36.76 -73.08 -38.57
#